data_fbd6471d156658093d6bbaba3600d1e5
#
_entry.id   fbd6471d156658093d6bbaba3600d1e5
#
_cell.length_a   1.000
_cell.length_b   1.000
_cell.length_c   1.000
_cell.angle_alpha   90.00
_cell.angle_beta   90.00
_cell.angle_gamma   90.00
#
_symmetry.space_group_name_H-M   'P 1'
#
loop_
_entity.id
_entity.type
_entity.pdbx_description
1 polymer ?
#
loop_
_entity_poly.entity_id
_entity_poly.type
_entity_poly.pdbx_seq_one_letter_code
_entity_poly.pdbx_strand_id
1 'polypeptide(L)'
;YLNNNFTSDFVVISNPDICISEENLKQLLKIANSDKNIGALAPMMNIKDQNIYKISAWKQPGYFYDFLSSVPIFRRYAQKLVCYKQNYFDKDKVSVDVLPGSFLMMPKKILQEGIRFDDRFFLFCEERIFCEKIRKLNYKVILATKIQYDHFESVSIKKNFSKETARQTLLNNSKKKYYEFYKSKNKIRNFFLFMAIYFNFLLMKAIYAMRTKK
;
A
#
# COMPACT_ATOMS: atom_id res chain seq x y z
N TYR A 1 9.62 14.10 -10.82
CA TYR A 1 10.66 14.67 -11.68
C TYR A 1 11.75 13.64 -11.98
N LEU A 2 11.38 12.50 -12.61
CA LEU A 2 12.38 11.57 -13.15
C LEU A 2 12.71 12.04 -14.57
N ASN A 3 13.83 12.75 -14.70
CA ASN A 3 14.36 13.17 -16.00
C ASN A 3 14.70 11.95 -16.84
N ASN A 4 14.49 12.01 -18.17
CA ASN A 4 14.79 10.94 -19.13
C ASN A 4 16.28 10.54 -19.20
N ASN A 5 17.15 11.17 -18.42
CA ASN A 5 18.61 11.04 -18.44
C ASN A 5 19.17 10.02 -17.41
N PHE A 6 18.33 9.21 -16.77
CA PHE A 6 18.83 8.13 -15.90
C PHE A 6 19.50 7.04 -16.73
N THR A 7 20.76 6.74 -16.42
CA THR A 7 21.53 5.64 -17.03
C THR A 7 21.25 4.28 -16.38
N SER A 8 20.55 4.24 -15.23
CA SER A 8 20.26 3.00 -14.51
C SER A 8 19.07 2.25 -15.10
N ASP A 9 19.13 0.91 -15.06
CA ASP A 9 18.06 0.01 -15.54
C ASP A 9 16.89 -0.07 -14.54
N PHE A 10 17.11 0.27 -13.27
CA PHE A 10 16.13 0.19 -12.20
C PHE A 10 15.98 1.52 -11.48
N VAL A 11 14.78 1.76 -11.00
CA VAL A 11 14.44 2.90 -10.13
C VAL A 11 13.95 2.35 -8.81
N VAL A 12 14.41 2.93 -7.72
CA VAL A 12 13.92 2.66 -6.36
C VAL A 12 13.20 3.89 -5.84
N ILE A 13 11.97 3.70 -5.40
CA ILE A 13 11.22 4.70 -4.64
C ILE A 13 11.21 4.22 -3.20
N SER A 14 11.63 5.06 -2.28
CA SER A 14 11.69 4.74 -0.86
C SER A 14 11.31 5.91 0.03
N ASN A 15 10.77 5.61 1.20
CA ASN A 15 10.63 6.58 2.27
C ASN A 15 12.01 6.96 2.85
N PRO A 16 12.14 8.15 3.44
CA PRO A 16 13.41 8.59 4.05
C PRO A 16 13.73 7.88 5.38
N ASP A 17 12.77 7.16 5.97
CA ASP A 17 12.86 6.47 7.26
C ASP A 17 12.98 4.95 7.11
N ILE A 18 13.63 4.48 6.04
CA ILE A 18 13.97 3.07 5.85
C ILE A 18 15.48 2.84 5.94
N CYS A 19 15.86 1.62 6.30
CA CYS A 19 17.23 1.13 6.22
C CYS A 19 17.26 -0.25 5.56
N ILE A 20 18.11 -0.39 4.56
CA ILE A 20 18.37 -1.67 3.88
C ILE A 20 19.88 -1.86 3.72
N SER A 21 20.38 -3.06 3.98
CA SER A 21 21.80 -3.34 3.79
C SER A 21 22.18 -3.40 2.31
N GLU A 22 23.46 -3.09 2.02
CA GLU A 22 24.00 -3.18 0.65
C GLU A 22 23.86 -4.61 0.08
N GLU A 23 24.09 -5.63 0.93
CA GLU A 23 23.94 -7.03 0.53
C GLU A 23 22.49 -7.35 0.12
N ASN A 24 21.51 -6.91 0.92
CA ASN A 24 20.10 -7.08 0.60
C ASN A 24 19.71 -6.35 -0.71
N LEU A 25 20.26 -5.17 -0.94
CA LEU A 25 20.04 -4.43 -2.19
C LEU A 25 20.64 -5.16 -3.40
N LYS A 26 21.85 -5.72 -3.28
CA LYS A 26 22.46 -6.55 -4.33
C LYS A 26 21.65 -7.81 -4.63
N GLN A 27 21.11 -8.47 -3.59
CA GLN A 27 20.24 -9.63 -3.77
C GLN A 27 18.92 -9.26 -4.47
N LEU A 28 18.31 -8.12 -4.13
CA LEU A 28 17.13 -7.61 -4.83
C LEU A 28 17.41 -7.35 -6.31
N LEU A 29 18.55 -6.76 -6.65
CA LEU A 29 18.95 -6.54 -8.04
C LEU A 29 19.11 -7.87 -8.81
N LYS A 30 19.66 -8.91 -8.18
CA LYS A 30 19.72 -10.26 -8.78
C LYS A 30 18.33 -10.81 -9.09
N ILE A 31 17.38 -10.66 -8.15
CA ILE A 31 15.98 -11.06 -8.37
C ILE A 31 15.35 -10.24 -9.49
N ALA A 32 15.53 -8.93 -9.49
CA ALA A 32 14.97 -8.03 -10.50
C ALA A 32 15.47 -8.39 -11.92
N ASN A 33 16.74 -8.77 -12.05
CA ASN A 33 17.33 -9.20 -13.31
C ASN A 33 16.94 -10.64 -13.74
N SER A 34 16.45 -11.47 -12.80
CA SER A 34 16.14 -12.88 -13.08
C SER A 34 14.87 -13.11 -13.93
N ASP A 35 13.99 -12.13 -14.01
CA ASP A 35 12.73 -12.23 -14.77
C ASP A 35 12.31 -10.86 -15.31
N LYS A 36 12.37 -10.71 -16.62
CA LYS A 36 12.01 -9.47 -17.35
C LYS A 36 10.53 -9.07 -17.19
N ASN A 37 9.69 -9.99 -16.69
CA ASN A 37 8.28 -9.71 -16.43
C ASN A 37 8.02 -9.11 -15.03
N ILE A 38 9.05 -8.90 -14.21
CA ILE A 38 8.90 -8.18 -12.94
C ILE A 38 8.67 -6.69 -13.25
N GLY A 39 7.53 -6.17 -12.80
CA GLY A 39 7.18 -4.76 -12.92
C GLY A 39 7.40 -3.99 -11.63
N ALA A 40 7.27 -4.65 -10.49
CA ALA A 40 7.62 -4.10 -9.17
C ALA A 40 8.12 -5.20 -8.25
N LEU A 41 9.09 -4.84 -7.41
CA LEU A 41 9.73 -5.73 -6.45
C LEU A 41 9.93 -4.97 -5.14
N ALA A 42 9.65 -5.64 -4.00
CA ALA A 42 10.01 -5.13 -2.68
C ALA A 42 10.54 -6.27 -1.80
N PRO A 43 11.39 -5.98 -0.81
CA PRO A 43 11.73 -6.90 0.27
C PRO A 43 10.64 -6.92 1.34
N MET A 44 10.73 -7.84 2.29
CA MET A 44 9.89 -7.87 3.48
C MET A 44 10.12 -6.62 4.33
N MET A 45 9.03 -5.98 4.76
CA MET A 45 9.09 -4.80 5.62
C MET A 45 9.14 -5.21 7.08
N ASN A 46 10.20 -4.83 7.79
CA ASN A 46 10.33 -5.04 9.22
C ASN A 46 10.00 -3.75 9.98
N ILE A 47 8.97 -3.81 10.81
CA ILE A 47 8.59 -2.74 11.74
C ILE A 47 8.55 -3.37 13.14
N LYS A 48 9.18 -2.72 14.10
CA LYS A 48 9.20 -3.18 15.49
C LYS A 48 7.77 -3.46 15.99
N ASP A 49 7.57 -4.60 16.63
CA ASP A 49 6.31 -5.03 17.23
C ASP A 49 5.15 -5.27 16.24
N GLN A 50 5.44 -5.32 14.93
CA GLN A 50 4.45 -5.65 13.91
C GLN A 50 4.71 -7.01 13.25
N ASN A 51 3.64 -7.65 12.76
CA ASN A 51 3.76 -8.91 12.06
C ASN A 51 4.19 -8.67 10.61
N ILE A 52 5.43 -9.01 10.29
CA ILE A 52 6.08 -8.81 8.99
C ILE A 52 5.26 -9.37 7.82
N TYR A 53 4.57 -10.49 7.98
CA TYR A 53 3.77 -11.12 6.93
C TYR A 53 2.48 -10.34 6.61
N LYS A 54 1.97 -9.53 7.55
CA LYS A 54 0.75 -8.76 7.37
C LYS A 54 1.00 -7.37 6.78
N ILE A 55 2.23 -6.87 6.93
CA ILE A 55 2.58 -5.50 6.52
C ILE A 55 3.36 -5.44 5.21
N SER A 56 4.04 -6.54 4.81
CA SER A 56 4.92 -6.53 3.65
C SER A 56 4.20 -6.68 2.31
N ALA A 57 3.00 -7.27 2.30
CA ALA A 57 2.17 -7.37 1.09
C ALA A 57 0.72 -7.72 1.44
N TRP A 58 -0.20 -7.38 0.55
CA TRP A 58 -1.61 -7.76 0.71
C TRP A 58 -2.29 -7.98 -0.64
N LYS A 59 -3.45 -8.65 -0.61
CA LYS A 59 -4.31 -8.84 -1.77
C LYS A 59 -4.94 -7.53 -2.17
N GLN A 60 -5.27 -7.39 -3.46
CA GLN A 60 -5.99 -6.20 -3.96
C GLN A 60 -7.26 -5.96 -3.14
N PRO A 61 -7.38 -4.82 -2.44
CA PRO A 61 -8.58 -4.49 -1.69
C PRO A 61 -9.79 -4.34 -2.62
N GLY A 62 -10.81 -5.15 -2.38
CA GLY A 62 -12.09 -5.07 -3.09
C GLY A 62 -13.13 -4.26 -2.31
N TYR A 63 -14.34 -4.13 -2.92
CA TYR A 63 -15.45 -3.40 -2.32
C TYR A 63 -15.80 -3.87 -0.90
N PHE A 64 -15.92 -5.18 -0.68
CA PHE A 64 -16.27 -5.71 0.64
C PHE A 64 -15.24 -5.39 1.70
N TYR A 65 -13.95 -5.42 1.35
CA TYR A 65 -12.91 -4.96 2.26
C TYR A 65 -13.09 -3.48 2.61
N ASP A 66 -13.26 -2.62 1.60
CA ASP A 66 -13.38 -1.18 1.81
C ASP A 66 -14.64 -0.83 2.59
N PHE A 67 -15.77 -1.50 2.33
CA PHE A 67 -17.02 -1.35 3.07
C PHE A 67 -16.87 -1.78 4.52
N LEU A 68 -16.46 -3.02 4.78
CA LEU A 68 -16.32 -3.56 6.13
C LEU A 68 -15.25 -2.82 6.95
N SER A 69 -14.13 -2.45 6.33
CA SER A 69 -13.08 -1.67 7.01
C SER A 69 -13.48 -0.22 7.33
N SER A 70 -14.54 0.28 6.70
CA SER A 70 -15.15 1.57 7.01
C SER A 70 -16.14 1.51 8.18
N VAL A 71 -16.52 0.30 8.62
CA VAL A 71 -17.38 0.10 9.80
C VAL A 71 -16.50 -0.37 10.96
N PRO A 72 -16.36 0.37 12.09
CA PRO A 72 -15.39 0.08 13.15
C PRO A 72 -15.45 -1.34 13.70
N ILE A 73 -16.65 -1.87 13.93
CA ILE A 73 -16.88 -3.23 14.47
C ILE A 73 -16.32 -4.31 13.53
N PHE A 74 -16.39 -4.09 12.22
CA PHE A 74 -15.98 -5.08 11.21
C PHE A 74 -14.54 -4.91 10.72
N ARG A 75 -13.84 -3.84 11.09
CA ARG A 75 -12.47 -3.54 10.63
C ARG A 75 -11.50 -4.71 10.84
N ARG A 76 -11.54 -5.36 12.01
CA ARG A 76 -10.68 -6.53 12.32
C ARG A 76 -10.95 -7.71 11.39
N TYR A 77 -12.20 -7.95 11.04
CA TYR A 77 -12.59 -9.01 10.12
C TYR A 77 -12.23 -8.67 8.67
N ALA A 78 -12.38 -7.41 8.28
CA ALA A 78 -12.02 -6.95 6.94
C ALA A 78 -10.55 -7.25 6.60
N GLN A 79 -9.62 -7.09 7.54
CA GLN A 79 -8.20 -7.37 7.31
C GLN A 79 -7.94 -8.80 6.82
N LYS A 80 -8.73 -9.78 7.27
CA LYS A 80 -8.61 -11.18 6.81
C LYS A 80 -8.86 -11.35 5.31
N LEU A 81 -9.63 -10.46 4.69
CA LEU A 81 -9.95 -10.52 3.26
C LEU A 81 -8.75 -10.20 2.37
N VAL A 82 -7.81 -9.40 2.87
CA VAL A 82 -6.65 -8.95 2.11
C VAL A 82 -5.32 -9.57 2.56
N CYS A 83 -5.30 -10.27 3.69
CA CYS A 83 -4.09 -10.95 4.15
C CYS A 83 -3.83 -12.22 3.33
N TYR A 84 -2.57 -12.48 3.03
CA TYR A 84 -2.09 -13.79 2.62
C TYR A 84 -1.91 -14.69 3.85
N LYS A 85 -2.03 -16.00 3.69
CA LYS A 85 -1.65 -16.97 4.73
C LYS A 85 -0.12 -16.96 4.90
N GLN A 86 0.39 -17.22 6.09
CA GLN A 86 1.82 -17.17 6.37
C GLN A 86 2.63 -18.13 5.49
N ASN A 87 2.14 -19.35 5.25
CA ASN A 87 2.79 -20.33 4.39
C ASN A 87 2.90 -19.89 2.90
N TYR A 88 2.20 -18.84 2.50
CA TYR A 88 2.37 -18.25 1.16
C TYR A 88 3.76 -17.66 0.97
N PHE A 89 4.42 -17.28 2.05
CA PHE A 89 5.73 -16.63 2.06
C PHE A 89 6.92 -17.59 2.28
N ASP A 90 6.69 -18.90 2.20
CA ASP A 90 7.76 -19.90 2.43
C ASP A 90 8.77 -19.95 1.27
N LYS A 91 8.37 -19.55 0.06
CA LYS A 91 9.25 -19.46 -1.12
C LYS A 91 10.11 -18.20 -1.06
N ASP A 92 11.26 -18.19 -1.71
CA ASP A 92 12.19 -17.05 -1.72
C ASP A 92 11.61 -15.78 -2.34
N LYS A 93 10.67 -15.95 -3.27
CA LYS A 93 9.90 -14.85 -3.88
C LYS A 93 8.48 -15.31 -4.21
N VAL A 94 7.52 -14.41 -4.04
CA VAL A 94 6.10 -14.68 -4.30
C VAL A 94 5.47 -13.53 -5.08
N SER A 95 4.50 -13.87 -5.94
CA SER A 95 3.69 -12.85 -6.62
C SER A 95 2.61 -12.36 -5.68
N VAL A 96 2.46 -11.06 -5.56
CA VAL A 96 1.47 -10.42 -4.68
C VAL A 96 0.65 -9.38 -5.42
N ASP A 97 -0.48 -8.98 -4.86
CA ASP A 97 -1.31 -7.98 -5.53
C ASP A 97 -0.85 -6.55 -5.24
N VAL A 98 -0.42 -6.27 -4.02
CA VAL A 98 -0.02 -4.92 -3.59
C VAL A 98 1.21 -5.02 -2.69
N LEU A 99 2.16 -4.15 -2.95
CA LEU A 99 3.34 -3.89 -2.12
C LEU A 99 3.20 -2.55 -1.39
N PRO A 100 3.81 -2.38 -0.22
CA PRO A 100 3.86 -1.10 0.49
C PRO A 100 4.67 -0.06 -0.30
N GLY A 101 4.23 1.20 -0.25
CA GLY A 101 4.90 2.32 -0.92
C GLY A 101 6.22 2.76 -0.27
N SER A 102 6.55 2.22 0.91
CA SER A 102 7.76 2.60 1.65
C SER A 102 9.07 2.11 1.01
N PHE A 103 9.01 1.05 0.18
CA PHE A 103 10.12 0.60 -0.67
C PHE A 103 9.56 -0.11 -1.90
N LEU A 104 9.87 0.42 -3.10
CA LEU A 104 9.52 -0.19 -4.38
C LEU A 104 10.68 -0.07 -5.35
N MET A 105 11.19 -1.21 -5.80
CA MET A 105 12.14 -1.30 -6.93
C MET A 105 11.39 -1.68 -8.19
N MET A 106 11.66 -1.00 -9.29
CA MET A 106 11.02 -1.28 -10.58
C MET A 106 11.99 -1.07 -11.75
N PRO A 107 11.85 -1.81 -12.85
CA PRO A 107 12.58 -1.54 -14.08
C PRO A 107 12.18 -0.16 -14.62
N LYS A 108 13.15 0.59 -15.16
CA LYS A 108 12.94 1.91 -15.80
C LYS A 108 11.84 1.87 -16.87
N LYS A 109 11.72 0.77 -17.61
CA LYS A 109 10.70 0.57 -18.64
C LYS A 109 9.27 0.78 -18.12
N ILE A 110 8.98 0.44 -16.85
CA ILE A 110 7.66 0.64 -16.26
C ILE A 110 7.26 2.12 -16.26
N LEU A 111 8.22 3.00 -15.96
CA LEU A 111 8.00 4.44 -16.02
C LEU A 111 7.91 4.94 -17.47
N GLN A 112 8.68 4.35 -18.39
CA GLN A 112 8.64 4.67 -19.83
C GLN A 112 7.31 4.28 -20.46
N GLU A 113 6.66 3.21 -20.00
CA GLU A 113 5.30 2.81 -20.38
C GLU A 113 4.19 3.71 -19.76
N GLY A 114 4.57 4.79 -19.09
CA GLY A 114 3.64 5.76 -18.54
C GLY A 114 3.02 5.36 -17.21
N ILE A 115 3.44 4.26 -16.59
CA ILE A 115 2.97 3.88 -15.25
C ILE A 115 3.56 4.85 -14.24
N ARG A 116 2.67 5.58 -13.56
CA ARG A 116 3.01 6.58 -12.54
C ARG A 116 2.10 6.42 -11.33
N PHE A 117 2.56 6.87 -10.18
CA PHE A 117 1.66 7.14 -9.07
C PHE A 117 0.64 8.19 -9.50
N ASP A 118 -0.57 8.07 -8.97
CA ASP A 118 -1.64 9.03 -9.27
C ASP A 118 -1.54 10.18 -8.26
N ASP A 119 -1.21 11.37 -8.72
CA ASP A 119 -0.98 12.57 -7.93
C ASP A 119 -2.22 13.06 -7.15
N ARG A 120 -3.41 12.58 -7.54
CA ARG A 120 -4.65 12.81 -6.79
C ARG A 120 -4.68 12.12 -5.43
N PHE A 121 -3.77 11.13 -5.20
CA PHE A 121 -3.66 10.36 -3.97
C PHE A 121 -2.33 10.67 -3.29
N PHE A 122 -2.39 11.50 -2.25
CA PHE A 122 -1.21 11.87 -1.47
C PHE A 122 -0.80 10.76 -0.49
N LEU A 123 -1.78 10.09 0.12
CA LEU A 123 -1.56 9.02 1.07
C LEU A 123 -2.77 8.07 1.05
N PHE A 124 -2.50 6.76 1.12
CA PHE A 124 -3.46 5.66 0.99
C PHE A 124 -4.06 5.51 -0.43
N CYS A 125 -4.26 4.29 -0.82
CA CYS A 125 -4.74 3.83 -2.13
C CYS A 125 -3.74 3.99 -3.29
N GLU A 126 -2.69 4.79 -3.18
CA GLU A 126 -1.70 4.99 -4.23
C GLU A 126 -0.99 3.68 -4.61
N GLU A 127 -0.58 2.87 -3.62
CA GLU A 127 0.11 1.60 -3.85
C GLU A 127 -0.77 0.59 -4.59
N ARG A 128 -2.05 0.47 -4.15
CA ARG A 128 -2.96 -0.48 -4.78
C ARG A 128 -3.29 -0.08 -6.22
N ILE A 129 -3.37 1.23 -6.51
CA ILE A 129 -3.58 1.75 -7.87
C ILE A 129 -2.34 1.48 -8.73
N PHE A 130 -1.16 1.78 -8.20
CA PHE A 130 0.10 1.58 -8.89
C PHE A 130 0.34 0.11 -9.23
N CYS A 131 0.21 -0.79 -8.25
CA CYS A 131 0.36 -2.22 -8.46
C CYS A 131 -0.74 -2.79 -9.39
N GLU A 132 -1.98 -2.27 -9.34
CA GLU A 132 -3.04 -2.65 -10.29
C GLU A 132 -2.68 -2.25 -11.72
N LYS A 133 -2.10 -1.06 -11.95
CA LYS A 133 -1.64 -0.62 -13.28
C LYS A 133 -0.56 -1.56 -13.82
N ILE A 134 0.43 -1.92 -13.00
CA ILE A 134 1.50 -2.86 -13.35
C ILE A 134 0.92 -4.22 -13.79
N ARG A 135 0.02 -4.79 -12.98
CA ARG A 135 -0.59 -6.10 -13.30
C ARG A 135 -1.49 -6.07 -14.54
N LYS A 136 -2.15 -4.94 -14.84
CA LYS A 136 -2.94 -4.77 -16.07
C LYS A 136 -2.11 -4.80 -17.35
N LEU A 137 -0.83 -4.50 -17.26
CA LEU A 137 0.13 -4.65 -18.35
C LEU A 137 0.82 -6.03 -18.34
N ASN A 138 0.27 -7.01 -17.61
CA ASN A 138 0.79 -8.38 -17.47
C ASN A 138 2.17 -8.47 -16.82
N TYR A 139 2.63 -7.43 -16.10
CA TYR A 139 3.81 -7.52 -15.28
C TYR A 139 3.50 -8.12 -13.90
N LYS A 140 4.51 -8.75 -13.31
CA LYS A 140 4.45 -9.33 -11.97
C LYS A 140 4.79 -8.28 -10.92
N VAL A 141 4.08 -8.34 -9.80
CA VAL A 141 4.40 -7.62 -8.56
C VAL A 141 4.94 -8.65 -7.59
N ILE A 142 6.20 -8.54 -7.19
CA ILE A 142 6.94 -9.58 -6.48
C ILE A 142 7.36 -9.09 -5.09
N LEU A 143 7.17 -9.94 -4.10
CA LEU A 143 7.76 -9.80 -2.77
C LEU A 143 8.93 -10.78 -2.62
N ALA A 144 10.11 -10.27 -2.29
CA ALA A 144 11.30 -11.06 -1.97
C ALA A 144 11.27 -11.42 -0.48
N THR A 145 10.87 -12.64 -0.15
CA THR A 145 10.53 -13.07 1.21
C THR A 145 11.72 -13.34 2.12
N LYS A 146 12.91 -13.53 1.56
CA LYS A 146 14.17 -13.79 2.31
C LYS A 146 15.03 -12.54 2.47
N ILE A 147 14.59 -11.41 1.93
CA ILE A 147 15.27 -10.13 2.01
C ILE A 147 14.41 -9.17 2.82
N GLN A 148 15.01 -8.38 3.70
CA GLN A 148 14.28 -7.49 4.59
C GLN A 148 14.88 -6.07 4.56
N TYR A 149 14.06 -5.09 4.88
CA TYR A 149 14.45 -3.73 5.23
C TYR A 149 13.75 -3.29 6.50
N ASP A 150 14.40 -2.45 7.28
CA ASP A 150 13.81 -1.85 8.48
C ASP A 150 13.08 -0.55 8.10
N HIS A 151 11.89 -0.36 8.66
CA HIS A 151 11.10 0.85 8.48
C HIS A 151 10.80 1.47 9.85
N PHE A 152 11.36 2.65 10.07
CA PHE A 152 11.29 3.36 11.36
C PHE A 152 10.03 4.26 11.43
N GLU A 153 8.85 3.69 11.20
CA GLU A 153 7.51 4.32 11.05
C GLU A 153 7.18 5.47 12.02
N SER A 154 7.96 5.63 13.07
CA SER A 154 7.55 6.43 14.23
C SER A 154 7.74 7.94 14.09
N VAL A 155 8.55 8.42 13.12
CA VAL A 155 8.98 9.82 13.12
C VAL A 155 8.09 10.68 12.23
N SER A 156 7.75 10.22 11.04
CA SER A 156 7.05 11.06 10.05
C SER A 156 5.53 11.12 10.25
N ILE A 157 4.88 9.97 10.49
CA ILE A 157 3.41 9.92 10.61
C ILE A 157 2.93 10.46 11.96
N LYS A 158 3.62 10.14 13.06
CA LYS A 158 3.25 10.67 14.39
C LYS A 158 3.47 12.17 14.53
N LYS A 159 4.47 12.75 13.86
CA LYS A 159 4.69 14.20 13.85
C LYS A 159 3.66 14.97 13.03
N ASN A 160 3.26 14.42 11.86
CA ASN A 160 2.37 15.13 10.94
C ASN A 160 0.88 14.90 11.22
N PHE A 161 0.51 13.77 11.83
CA PHE A 161 -0.87 13.43 12.16
C PHE A 161 -0.98 13.13 13.65
N SER A 162 -0.95 14.19 14.46
CA SER A 162 -1.08 14.12 15.93
C SER A 162 -2.41 13.54 16.41
N LYS A 163 -3.38 13.34 15.50
CA LYS A 163 -4.70 12.78 15.81
C LYS A 163 -5.01 11.62 14.87
N GLU A 164 -5.29 10.45 15.45
CA GLU A 164 -5.76 9.26 14.70
C GLU A 164 -6.98 9.59 13.81
N THR A 165 -7.81 10.56 14.24
CA THR A 165 -8.94 11.09 13.47
C THR A 165 -8.51 11.71 12.13
N ALA A 166 -7.38 12.42 12.08
CA ALA A 166 -6.89 13.04 10.83
C ALA A 166 -6.43 11.97 9.84
N ARG A 167 -5.69 10.96 10.31
CA ARG A 167 -5.26 9.81 9.49
C ARG A 167 -6.47 9.04 8.93
N GLN A 168 -7.48 8.79 9.78
CA GLN A 168 -8.70 8.08 9.36
C GLN A 168 -9.50 8.90 8.34
N THR A 169 -9.59 10.21 8.52
CA THR A 169 -10.26 11.11 7.56
C THR A 169 -9.56 11.05 6.20
N LEU A 170 -8.23 11.10 6.19
CA LEU A 170 -7.44 11.02 4.96
C LEU A 170 -7.63 9.68 4.25
N LEU A 171 -7.59 8.57 4.99
CA LEU A 171 -7.87 7.23 4.45
C LEU A 171 -9.28 7.15 3.83
N ASN A 172 -10.27 7.68 4.52
CA ASN A 172 -11.66 7.69 4.03
C ASN A 172 -11.81 8.54 2.76
N ASN A 173 -11.16 9.70 2.71
CA ASN A 173 -11.15 10.55 1.53
C ASN A 173 -10.45 9.88 0.34
N SER A 174 -9.33 9.20 0.57
CA SER A 174 -8.63 8.44 -0.47
C SER A 174 -9.47 7.27 -0.98
N LYS A 175 -10.17 6.54 -0.12
CA LYS A 175 -11.12 5.50 -0.53
C LYS A 175 -12.25 6.10 -1.40
N LYS A 176 -12.85 7.20 -0.97
CA LYS A 176 -13.92 7.87 -1.72
C LYS A 176 -13.45 8.26 -3.11
N LYS A 177 -12.32 8.96 -3.22
CA LYS A 177 -11.68 9.28 -4.51
C LYS A 177 -11.42 8.04 -5.37
N TYR A 178 -10.91 6.95 -4.77
CA TYR A 178 -10.67 5.72 -5.52
C TYR A 178 -11.95 5.18 -6.18
N TYR A 179 -13.08 5.18 -5.46
CA TYR A 179 -14.34 4.72 -6.03
C TYR A 179 -14.92 5.70 -7.05
N GLU A 180 -14.73 6.99 -6.88
CA GLU A 180 -15.15 8.01 -7.84
C GLU A 180 -14.38 7.90 -9.17
N PHE A 181 -13.07 7.72 -9.13
CA PHE A 181 -12.23 7.73 -10.33
C PHE A 181 -12.05 6.35 -10.97
N TYR A 182 -11.94 5.29 -10.18
CA TYR A 182 -11.58 3.95 -10.66
C TYR A 182 -12.72 2.94 -10.65
N LYS A 183 -13.80 3.19 -9.89
CA LYS A 183 -14.93 2.27 -9.74
C LYS A 183 -16.28 2.99 -9.88
N SER A 184 -16.34 4.04 -10.69
CA SER A 184 -17.52 4.93 -10.82
C SER A 184 -18.77 4.28 -11.42
N LYS A 185 -18.64 3.18 -12.16
CA LYS A 185 -19.75 2.53 -12.89
C LYS A 185 -20.89 2.02 -12.00
N ASN A 186 -20.63 1.66 -10.73
CA ASN A 186 -21.65 1.13 -9.83
C ASN A 186 -22.07 2.15 -8.77
N LYS A 187 -22.95 3.08 -9.16
CA LYS A 187 -23.39 4.19 -8.29
C LYS A 187 -24.06 3.73 -6.99
N ILE A 188 -24.91 2.67 -7.04
CA ILE A 188 -25.63 2.15 -5.87
C ILE A 188 -24.63 1.63 -4.84
N ARG A 189 -23.68 0.80 -5.28
CA ARG A 189 -22.65 0.23 -4.41
C ARG A 189 -21.76 1.31 -3.81
N ASN A 190 -21.39 2.32 -4.60
CA ASN A 190 -20.60 3.45 -4.12
C ASN A 190 -21.36 4.28 -3.09
N PHE A 191 -22.68 4.48 -3.27
CA PHE A 191 -23.53 5.15 -2.29
C PHE A 191 -23.48 4.46 -0.92
N PHE A 192 -23.67 3.15 -0.84
CA PHE A 192 -23.59 2.42 0.43
C PHE A 192 -22.21 2.51 1.07
N LEU A 193 -21.13 2.46 0.28
CA LEU A 193 -19.78 2.65 0.80
C LEU A 193 -19.61 4.07 1.39
N PHE A 194 -20.08 5.09 0.71
CA PHE A 194 -19.95 6.48 1.17
C PHE A 194 -20.78 6.72 2.43
N MET A 195 -21.94 6.10 2.55
CA MET A 195 -22.74 6.10 3.77
C MET A 195 -22.00 5.43 4.94
N ALA A 196 -21.36 4.28 4.71
CA ALA A 196 -20.55 3.62 5.73
C ALA A 196 -19.35 4.48 6.17
N ILE A 197 -18.66 5.12 5.24
CA ILE A 197 -17.57 6.07 5.51
C ILE A 197 -18.06 7.26 6.34
N TYR A 198 -19.19 7.83 5.96
CA TYR A 198 -19.79 8.97 6.66
C TYR A 198 -20.21 8.60 8.10
N PHE A 199 -20.87 7.47 8.27
CA PHE A 199 -21.24 6.95 9.58
C PHE A 199 -20.01 6.73 10.48
N ASN A 200 -18.95 6.12 9.95
CA ASN A 200 -17.69 5.98 10.67
C ASN A 200 -17.13 7.34 11.14
N PHE A 201 -17.17 8.33 10.27
CA PHE A 201 -16.70 9.69 10.62
C PHE A 201 -17.50 10.31 11.76
N LEU A 202 -18.83 10.19 11.75
CA LEU A 202 -19.69 10.66 12.83
C LEU A 202 -19.41 9.94 14.15
N LEU A 203 -19.27 8.61 14.09
CA LEU A 203 -18.97 7.80 15.27
C LEU A 203 -17.62 8.17 15.87
N MET A 204 -16.58 8.36 15.06
CA MET A 204 -15.27 8.79 15.56
C MET A 204 -15.31 10.18 16.18
N LYS A 205 -16.08 11.12 15.62
CA LYS A 205 -16.30 12.44 16.24
C LYS A 205 -16.99 12.33 17.60
N ALA A 206 -18.04 11.51 17.72
CA ALA A 206 -18.76 11.30 18.97
C ALA A 206 -17.84 10.70 20.05
N ILE A 207 -17.07 9.65 19.71
CA ILE A 207 -16.11 9.04 20.64
C ILE A 207 -15.06 10.05 21.09
N TYR A 208 -14.55 10.88 20.19
CA TYR A 208 -13.57 11.92 20.52
C TYR A 208 -14.18 12.96 21.48
N ALA A 209 -15.39 13.45 21.20
CA ALA A 209 -16.08 14.41 22.05
C ALA A 209 -16.32 13.88 23.48
N MET A 210 -16.61 12.59 23.62
CA MET A 210 -16.77 11.95 24.94
C MET A 210 -15.45 11.82 25.72
N ARG A 211 -14.31 11.61 25.00
CA ARG A 211 -12.97 11.50 25.63
C ARG A 211 -12.38 12.85 26.06
N THR A 212 -12.76 13.93 25.40
CA THR A 212 -12.26 15.29 25.74
C THR A 212 -13.05 15.97 26.83
N LYS A 213 -14.18 15.39 27.25
CA LYS A 213 -14.99 15.87 28.37
C LYS A 213 -14.64 15.22 29.74
N LYS A 214 -13.69 14.27 29.74
CA LYS A 214 -13.06 13.71 30.94
C LYS A 214 -11.65 14.29 31.13
#